data_2ecc4fa382286cad156c39aa3ebf9b55
#
_entry.id   2ecc4fa382286cad156c39aa3ebf9b55
#
_cell.length_a   1.000
_cell.length_b   1.000
_cell.length_c   1.000
_cell.angle_alpha   90.00
_cell.angle_beta   90.00
_cell.angle_gamma   90.00
#
_symmetry.space_group_name_H-M   'P 1'
#
loop_
_entity.id
_entity.type
_entity.pdbx_description
1 polymer ?
#
loop_
_entity_poly.entity_id
_entity_poly.type
_entity_poly.pdbx_seq_one_letter_code
_entity_poly.pdbx_strand_id
1 'polypeptide(L)'
;MNSTKYGLSSSIYTRNVNNAFRFMRDAETGIVYVNAGTIGAEIQLPFGGMKATGNGHREAGRAALDVYSEWKSIYVDYSGKLQRAQIDTSEGTKIAP
;
A
#
# COMPACT_ATOMS: atom_id res chain seq x y z
N MET A 1 7.39 7.51 -20.47
CA MET A 1 7.77 6.56 -19.42
C MET A 1 6.63 5.63 -19.06
N ASN A 2 5.43 6.13 -18.77
CA ASN A 2 4.30 5.31 -18.32
C ASN A 2 3.71 4.35 -19.37
N SER A 3 4.16 4.42 -20.62
CA SER A 3 3.62 3.58 -21.71
C SER A 3 4.10 2.13 -21.70
N THR A 4 5.08 1.81 -20.88
CA THR A 4 5.56 0.43 -20.72
C THR A 4 4.65 -0.35 -19.77
N LYS A 5 4.62 -1.69 -19.93
CA LYS A 5 3.92 -2.56 -18.99
C LYS A 5 4.68 -2.78 -17.68
N TYR A 6 5.91 -2.28 -17.57
CA TYR A 6 6.75 -2.42 -16.40
C TYR A 6 6.78 -1.14 -15.57
N GLY A 7 7.09 -1.24 -14.29
CA GLY A 7 7.12 -0.07 -13.41
C GLY A 7 7.83 -0.34 -12.09
N LEU A 8 9.11 -0.69 -12.13
CA LEU A 8 9.88 -0.87 -10.89
C LEU A 8 10.34 0.48 -10.34
N SER A 9 11.22 1.17 -11.06
CA SER A 9 11.80 2.42 -10.61
C SER A 9 11.89 3.41 -11.75
N SER A 10 11.88 4.70 -11.38
CA SER A 10 12.00 5.80 -12.32
C SER A 10 12.72 6.98 -11.68
N SER A 11 13.27 7.84 -12.50
CA SER A 11 13.98 9.01 -12.04
C SER A 11 13.71 10.21 -12.93
N ILE A 12 13.66 11.38 -12.33
CA ILE A 12 13.63 12.66 -13.03
C ILE A 12 14.78 13.53 -12.54
N TYR A 13 15.42 14.23 -13.47
CA TYR A 13 16.40 15.28 -13.17
C TYR A 13 15.82 16.61 -13.59
N THR A 14 15.57 17.49 -12.64
CA THR A 14 14.95 18.78 -12.90
C THR A 14 15.32 19.80 -11.84
N ARG A 15 15.37 21.08 -12.24
CA ARG A 15 15.46 22.20 -11.31
C ARG A 15 14.10 22.85 -11.02
N ASN A 16 13.05 22.38 -11.71
CA ASN A 16 11.71 22.91 -11.56
C ASN A 16 10.93 22.05 -10.56
N VAL A 17 10.58 22.63 -9.42
CA VAL A 17 9.85 21.91 -8.37
C VAL A 17 8.48 21.44 -8.83
N ASN A 18 7.81 22.19 -9.69
CA ASN A 18 6.50 21.77 -10.22
C ASN A 18 6.62 20.51 -11.07
N ASN A 19 7.67 20.40 -11.88
CA ASN A 19 7.92 19.20 -12.65
C ASN A 19 8.25 18.00 -11.77
N ALA A 20 9.00 18.22 -10.70
CA ALA A 20 9.31 17.18 -9.73
C ALA A 20 8.05 16.62 -9.07
N PHE A 21 7.17 17.49 -8.57
CA PHE A 21 5.93 17.06 -7.92
C PHE A 21 4.95 16.42 -8.89
N ARG A 22 4.86 16.93 -10.12
CA ARG A 22 4.05 16.31 -11.16
C ARG A 22 4.53 14.90 -11.48
N PHE A 23 5.84 14.72 -11.59
CA PHE A 23 6.44 13.41 -11.85
C PHE A 23 6.16 12.44 -10.69
N MET A 24 6.34 12.88 -9.44
CA MET A 24 6.04 12.06 -8.28
C MET A 24 4.59 11.58 -8.23
N ARG A 25 3.65 12.45 -8.64
CA ARG A 25 2.23 12.11 -8.70
C ARG A 25 1.90 11.12 -9.81
N ASP A 26 2.47 11.32 -10.99
CA ASP A 26 2.02 10.67 -12.22
C ASP A 26 2.87 9.48 -12.65
N ALA A 27 4.05 9.28 -12.08
CA ALA A 27 4.93 8.16 -12.43
C ALA A 27 4.32 6.82 -12.00
N GLU A 28 4.13 5.92 -12.94
CA GLU A 28 3.61 4.58 -12.69
C GLU A 28 4.76 3.61 -12.39
N THR A 29 5.46 3.88 -11.31
CA THR A 29 6.55 3.04 -10.80
C THR A 29 6.44 2.92 -9.29
N GLY A 30 6.91 1.81 -8.73
CA GLY A 30 6.89 1.58 -7.30
C GLY A 30 7.89 2.44 -6.54
N ILE A 31 8.97 2.87 -7.21
CA ILE A 31 10.02 3.70 -6.63
C ILE A 31 10.27 4.89 -7.54
N VAL A 32 10.27 6.08 -6.96
CA VAL A 32 10.47 7.33 -7.71
C VAL A 32 11.66 8.07 -7.11
N TYR A 33 12.58 8.45 -7.97
CA TYR A 33 13.74 9.26 -7.60
C TYR A 33 13.63 10.64 -8.24
N VAL A 34 13.98 11.67 -7.49
CA VAL A 34 14.11 13.04 -7.99
C VAL A 34 15.55 13.48 -7.80
N ASN A 35 16.21 13.84 -8.89
CA ASN A 35 17.60 14.27 -8.92
C ASN A 35 18.58 13.22 -8.35
N ALA A 36 18.24 11.97 -8.52
CA ALA A 36 19.06 10.83 -8.14
C ALA A 36 18.87 9.69 -9.14
N GLY A 37 19.86 8.83 -9.26
CA GLY A 37 19.78 7.65 -10.10
C GLY A 37 18.95 6.54 -9.47
N THR A 38 18.56 5.54 -10.25
CA THR A 38 17.68 4.44 -9.84
C THR A 38 18.43 3.28 -9.17
N ILE A 39 19.62 3.50 -8.63
CA ILE A 39 20.52 2.44 -8.14
C ILE A 39 20.66 2.42 -6.61
N GLY A 40 19.90 3.20 -5.88
CA GLY A 40 20.09 3.38 -4.45
C GLY A 40 18.87 3.06 -3.60
N ALA A 41 18.28 1.87 -3.76
CA ALA A 41 17.15 1.49 -2.92
C ALA A 41 17.58 1.35 -1.45
N GLU A 42 16.84 2.01 -0.56
CA GLU A 42 17.12 2.03 0.88
C GLU A 42 16.24 0.99 1.58
N ILE A 43 16.82 0.24 2.51
CA ILE A 43 16.11 -0.88 3.16
C ILE A 43 14.98 -0.44 4.09
N GLN A 44 14.96 0.81 4.53
CA GLN A 44 13.90 1.34 5.37
C GLN A 44 12.65 1.75 4.58
N LEU A 45 12.73 1.78 3.26
CA LEU A 45 11.61 2.14 2.39
C LEU A 45 11.05 0.90 1.69
N PRO A 46 9.74 0.84 1.49
CA PRO A 46 9.13 -0.26 0.75
C PRO A 46 9.70 -0.37 -0.66
N PHE A 47 10.07 -1.58 -1.05
CA PHE A 47 10.65 -1.88 -2.36
C PHE A 47 9.72 -2.79 -3.14
N GLY A 48 9.42 -2.42 -4.36
CA GLY A 48 8.62 -3.23 -5.27
C GLY A 48 8.07 -2.40 -6.41
N GLY A 49 7.62 -3.09 -7.45
CA GLY A 49 7.15 -2.48 -8.67
C GLY A 49 5.63 -2.45 -8.78
N MET A 50 5.20 -1.73 -9.80
CA MET A 50 3.81 -1.67 -10.25
C MET A 50 3.66 -2.43 -11.56
N LYS A 51 2.41 -2.63 -11.98
CA LYS A 51 2.08 -3.29 -13.24
C LYS A 51 2.72 -4.68 -13.32
N ALA A 52 3.33 -5.05 -14.45
CA ALA A 52 3.92 -6.37 -14.62
C ALA A 52 5.22 -6.60 -13.84
N THR A 53 5.77 -5.58 -13.19
CA THR A 53 6.99 -5.70 -12.38
C THR A 53 6.72 -6.21 -10.97
N GLY A 54 5.49 -6.13 -10.48
CA GLY A 54 5.17 -6.51 -9.11
C GLY A 54 3.88 -7.29 -9.00
N ASN A 55 3.64 -7.84 -7.81
CA ASN A 55 2.42 -8.56 -7.46
C ASN A 55 1.49 -7.75 -6.53
N GLY A 56 1.75 -6.46 -6.38
CA GLY A 56 1.00 -5.59 -5.48
C GLY A 56 1.61 -5.45 -4.08
N HIS A 57 2.52 -6.32 -3.73
CA HIS A 57 3.21 -6.25 -2.44
C HIS A 57 4.51 -5.46 -2.55
N ARG A 58 4.98 -5.00 -1.40
CA ARG A 58 6.28 -4.35 -1.26
C ARG A 58 7.07 -5.08 -0.19
N GLU A 59 8.38 -5.23 -0.42
CA GLU A 59 9.31 -5.75 0.58
C GLU A 59 10.13 -4.60 1.19
N ALA A 60 10.88 -4.88 2.23
CA ALA A 60 11.67 -3.91 2.98
C ALA A 60 10.82 -2.89 3.75
N GLY A 61 11.46 -2.17 4.66
CA GLY A 61 10.79 -1.24 5.54
C GLY A 61 9.66 -1.92 6.33
N ARG A 62 8.66 -1.15 6.68
CA ARG A 62 7.48 -1.69 7.40
C ARG A 62 6.62 -2.61 6.52
N ALA A 63 6.70 -2.47 5.22
CA ALA A 63 5.98 -3.33 4.30
C ALA A 63 6.40 -4.80 4.39
N ALA A 64 7.62 -5.07 4.87
CA ALA A 64 8.09 -6.44 5.07
C ALA A 64 7.22 -7.22 6.06
N LEU A 65 6.55 -6.53 6.99
CA LEU A 65 5.66 -7.19 7.94
C LEU A 65 4.48 -7.87 7.23
N ASP A 66 3.96 -7.28 6.15
CA ASP A 66 2.88 -7.88 5.38
C ASP A 66 3.33 -9.13 4.62
N VAL A 67 4.60 -9.20 4.23
CA VAL A 67 5.16 -10.36 3.52
C VAL A 67 5.26 -11.58 4.43
N TYR A 68 5.60 -11.38 5.70
CA TYR A 68 5.89 -12.44 6.65
C TYR A 68 4.77 -12.69 7.66
N SER A 69 3.62 -12.08 7.50
CA SER A 69 2.49 -12.21 8.41
C SER A 69 1.17 -12.23 7.67
N GLU A 70 0.14 -12.69 8.36
CA GLU A 70 -1.22 -12.64 7.85
C GLU A 70 -2.10 -11.86 8.82
N TRP A 71 -3.00 -11.08 8.28
CA TRP A 71 -3.98 -10.37 9.07
C TRP A 71 -5.03 -11.33 9.59
N LYS A 72 -5.38 -11.19 10.87
CA LYS A 72 -6.49 -11.90 11.49
C LYS A 72 -7.33 -10.89 12.25
N SER A 73 -8.58 -10.76 11.84
CA SER A 73 -9.54 -9.92 12.54
C SER A 73 -10.23 -10.71 13.63
N ILE A 74 -10.22 -10.18 14.84
CA ILE A 74 -10.80 -10.85 16.00
C ILE A 74 -11.81 -9.90 16.62
N TYR A 75 -13.05 -10.39 16.74
CA TYR A 75 -14.11 -9.70 17.45
C TYR A 75 -14.43 -10.48 18.71
N VAL A 76 -14.42 -9.81 19.85
CA VAL A 76 -14.70 -10.43 21.15
C VAL A 76 -15.92 -9.73 21.74
N ASP A 77 -17.01 -10.47 21.90
CA ASP A 77 -18.25 -9.92 22.41
C ASP A 77 -18.84 -10.84 23.47
N TYR A 78 -18.83 -10.36 24.69
CA TYR A 78 -19.46 -11.03 25.84
C TYR A 78 -20.82 -10.43 26.22
N SER A 79 -21.35 -9.50 25.40
CA SER A 79 -22.61 -8.81 25.71
C SER A 79 -23.84 -9.70 25.56
N GLY A 80 -23.74 -10.75 24.75
CA GLY A 80 -24.90 -11.60 24.41
C GLY A 80 -25.85 -10.96 23.41
N LYS A 81 -25.44 -9.85 22.78
CA LYS A 81 -26.25 -9.13 21.78
C LYS A 81 -25.56 -9.11 20.45
N LEU A 82 -26.34 -9.17 19.38
CA LEU A 82 -25.83 -9.06 18.03
C LEU A 82 -25.30 -7.64 17.76
N GLN A 83 -24.17 -7.56 17.08
CA GLN A 83 -23.53 -6.27 16.76
C GLN A 83 -24.36 -5.53 15.70
N ARG A 84 -24.83 -4.33 16.04
CA ARG A 84 -25.75 -3.54 15.19
C ARG A 84 -25.07 -2.87 14.00
N ALA A 85 -23.77 -2.70 14.01
CA ALA A 85 -23.07 -2.03 12.92
C ALA A 85 -23.18 -2.75 11.58
N GLN A 86 -23.47 -4.05 11.59
CA GLN A 86 -23.57 -4.86 10.39
C GLN A 86 -24.99 -5.39 10.13
N ILE A 87 -25.86 -5.34 11.13
CA ILE A 87 -27.25 -5.79 11.01
C ILE A 87 -28.16 -4.71 11.55
N ASP A 88 -28.85 -4.04 10.65
CA ASP A 88 -29.83 -3.03 11.00
C ASP A 88 -31.15 -3.71 11.39
N THR A 89 -31.27 -4.07 12.66
CA THR A 89 -32.50 -4.56 13.24
C THR A 89 -32.99 -3.59 14.30
N SER A 90 -34.23 -3.20 14.23
CA SER A 90 -34.85 -2.30 15.20
C SER A 90 -34.95 -2.92 16.62
N GLU A 91 -34.78 -4.20 16.72
CA GLU A 91 -34.73 -4.93 17.99
C GLU A 91 -33.44 -5.72 18.09
N GLY A 92 -32.70 -5.50 19.19
CA GLY A 92 -31.45 -6.25 19.42
C GLY A 92 -31.74 -7.75 19.59
N THR A 93 -31.19 -8.53 18.69
CA THR A 93 -31.29 -10.00 18.79
C THR A 93 -30.27 -10.50 19.80
N LYS A 94 -30.72 -11.28 20.78
CA LYS A 94 -29.81 -11.92 21.73
C LYS A 94 -29.14 -13.11 21.07
N ILE A 95 -27.83 -13.23 21.29
CA ILE A 95 -27.07 -14.40 20.89
C ILE A 95 -27.30 -15.49 21.92
N ALA A 96 -27.62 -16.71 21.46
CA ALA A 96 -27.81 -17.87 22.35
C ALA A 96 -26.47 -18.16 23.08
N PRO A 97 -26.48 -18.49 24.38
CA PRO A 97 -25.27 -18.79 25.15
C PRO A 97 -24.57 -20.06 24.66
#